data_b4408e4dc05e65e47e9a94cda4cf7731
#
_entry.id   b4408e4dc05e65e47e9a94cda4cf7731
#
_cell.length_a   1.000
_cell.length_b   1.000
_cell.length_c   1.000
_cell.angle_alpha   90.00
_cell.angle_beta   90.00
_cell.angle_gamma   90.00
#
_symmetry.space_group_name_H-M   'P 1'
#
loop_
_entity.id
_entity.type
_entity.pdbx_description
1 polymer ?
#
loop_
_entity_poly.entity_id
_entity_poly.type
_entity_poly.pdbx_seq_one_letter_code
_entity_poly.pdbx_strand_id
1 'polypeptide(L)'
;AVVDFTNNKSAKRSRIQCDKVLVAVGRKPNIDHNIVKLGIKLDEQKKIVVNKKFETSIKNIYAIGDVIKGPMLAHKAEEEGIAVAELIVGQAGHVNHNVIPAIIYTAPEVASVGRTENQLKKENIKYKIGKFPFLANSRAKVNNEFDGFVKIIADEKTDKILGVHMIGPHVSEMIAELALAMEFGASSEDIARTIHAHPTHTEAIKEAAMAVDKRPIHF
;
A
#
# COMPACT_ATOMS: atom_id res chain seq x y z
N ALA A 1 -11.80 -1.09 33.30
CA ALA A 1 -10.34 -1.21 33.14
C ALA A 1 -9.65 0.09 33.53
N VAL A 2 -8.37 0.01 33.91
CA VAL A 2 -7.54 1.18 34.21
C VAL A 2 -6.27 1.05 33.36
N VAL A 3 -5.96 2.09 32.59
CA VAL A 3 -4.78 2.13 31.73
C VAL A 3 -3.82 3.20 32.23
N ASP A 4 -2.61 2.77 32.61
CA ASP A 4 -1.50 3.67 32.90
C ASP A 4 -0.65 3.82 31.63
N PHE A 5 -0.38 5.07 31.23
CA PHE A 5 0.45 5.35 30.05
C PHE A 5 1.41 6.50 30.29
N THR A 6 2.48 6.54 29.51
CA THR A 6 3.47 7.61 29.53
C THR A 6 3.49 8.31 28.18
N ASN A 7 3.37 9.63 28.18
CA ASN A 7 3.51 10.42 26.97
C ASN A 7 5.00 10.45 26.55
N ASN A 8 5.32 9.97 25.36
CA ASN A 8 6.71 9.86 24.89
C ASN A 8 7.43 11.21 24.72
N LYS A 9 6.68 12.31 24.49
CA LYS A 9 7.27 13.64 24.31
C LYS A 9 7.51 14.36 25.65
N SER A 10 6.59 14.22 26.61
CA SER A 10 6.65 14.94 27.88
C SER A 10 7.12 14.09 29.07
N ALA A 11 7.31 12.78 28.86
CA ALA A 11 7.59 11.78 29.91
C ALA A 11 6.53 11.77 31.06
N LYS A 12 5.41 12.46 30.88
CA LYS A 12 4.35 12.54 31.88
C LYS A 12 3.57 11.23 31.94
N ARG A 13 3.46 10.69 33.15
CA ARG A 13 2.57 9.54 33.41
C ARG A 13 1.14 10.02 33.61
N SER A 14 0.21 9.30 33.06
CA SER A 14 -1.23 9.57 33.15
C SER A 14 -2.00 8.26 33.30
N ARG A 15 -3.21 8.35 33.86
CA ARG A 15 -4.10 7.22 34.08
C ARG A 15 -5.47 7.54 33.52
N ILE A 16 -6.05 6.60 32.79
CA ILE A 16 -7.41 6.68 32.26
C ILE A 16 -8.22 5.48 32.79
N GLN A 17 -9.40 5.77 33.30
CA GLN A 17 -10.39 4.75 33.62
C GLN A 17 -11.34 4.60 32.43
N CYS A 18 -11.60 3.35 32.00
CA CYS A 18 -12.43 3.03 30.84
C CYS A 18 -13.14 1.69 31.05
N ASP A 19 -14.21 1.45 30.30
CA ASP A 19 -14.96 0.19 30.38
C ASP A 19 -14.21 -0.94 29.68
N LYS A 20 -13.64 -0.65 28.49
CA LYS A 20 -12.92 -1.60 27.64
C LYS A 20 -11.64 -1.01 27.07
N VAL A 21 -10.67 -1.84 26.78
CA VAL A 21 -9.40 -1.48 26.13
C VAL A 21 -9.28 -2.25 24.82
N LEU A 22 -9.15 -1.51 23.70
CA LEU A 22 -8.81 -2.08 22.42
C LEU A 22 -7.30 -2.06 22.20
N VAL A 23 -6.67 -3.24 22.06
CA VAL A 23 -5.26 -3.37 21.72
C VAL A 23 -5.13 -3.51 20.20
N ALA A 24 -4.66 -2.45 19.54
CA ALA A 24 -4.50 -2.37 18.08
C ALA A 24 -3.11 -1.84 17.70
N VAL A 25 -2.06 -2.34 18.36
CA VAL A 25 -0.67 -1.81 18.26
C VAL A 25 0.19 -2.53 17.22
N GLY A 26 -0.40 -3.35 16.36
CA GLY A 26 0.29 -4.07 15.30
C GLY A 26 0.17 -5.59 15.42
N ARG A 27 0.93 -6.27 14.58
CA ARG A 27 0.94 -7.74 14.42
C ARG A 27 2.37 -8.26 14.50
N LYS A 28 2.52 -9.50 14.91
CA LYS A 28 3.78 -10.26 14.87
C LYS A 28 3.54 -11.60 14.19
N PRO A 29 4.55 -12.21 13.54
CA PRO A 29 4.41 -13.55 12.99
C PRO A 29 4.10 -14.56 14.12
N ASN A 30 3.11 -15.43 13.87
CA ASN A 30 2.78 -16.52 14.76
C ASN A 30 3.35 -17.82 14.17
N ILE A 31 4.55 -18.20 14.60
CA ILE A 31 5.27 -19.37 14.10
C ILE A 31 5.26 -20.42 15.20
N ASP A 32 4.75 -21.61 14.87
CA ASP A 32 4.73 -22.75 15.78
C ASP A 32 6.16 -23.18 16.18
N HIS A 33 6.33 -23.52 17.45
CA HIS A 33 7.62 -23.93 17.99
C HIS A 33 8.18 -25.18 17.29
N ASN A 34 7.35 -26.08 16.80
CA ASN A 34 7.78 -27.26 16.05
C ASN A 34 8.41 -26.90 14.71
N ILE A 35 7.93 -25.84 14.04
CA ILE A 35 8.54 -25.30 12.80
C ILE A 35 9.97 -24.81 13.10
N VAL A 36 10.17 -24.13 14.22
CA VAL A 36 11.50 -23.67 14.63
C VAL A 36 12.44 -24.85 14.90
N LYS A 37 11.95 -25.92 15.52
CA LYS A 37 12.73 -27.18 15.79
C LYS A 37 13.19 -27.89 14.52
N LEU A 38 12.51 -27.70 13.39
CA LEU A 38 12.95 -28.21 12.08
C LEU A 38 14.24 -27.55 11.56
N GLY A 39 14.71 -26.48 12.20
CA GLY A 39 15.90 -25.74 11.76
C GLY A 39 15.65 -24.72 10.63
N ILE A 40 14.40 -24.30 10.44
CA ILE A 40 14.07 -23.23 9.51
C ILE A 40 14.69 -21.91 9.99
N LYS A 41 15.38 -21.20 9.10
CA LYS A 41 16.02 -19.91 9.41
C LYS A 41 14.99 -18.81 9.61
N LEU A 42 15.15 -18.05 10.67
CA LEU A 42 14.38 -16.84 10.97
C LEU A 42 15.28 -15.61 10.86
N ASP A 43 14.69 -14.48 10.50
CA ASP A 43 15.36 -13.16 10.52
C ASP A 43 15.33 -12.55 11.94
N GLU A 44 15.90 -11.35 12.07
CA GLU A 44 15.95 -10.57 13.33
C GLU A 44 14.55 -10.21 13.86
N GLN A 45 13.55 -10.14 12.99
CA GLN A 45 12.14 -9.89 13.32
C GLN A 45 11.35 -11.18 13.60
N LYS A 46 12.04 -12.33 13.68
CA LYS A 46 11.47 -13.68 13.85
C LYS A 46 10.54 -14.08 12.69
N LYS A 47 10.77 -13.57 11.48
CA LYS A 47 10.10 -14.01 10.27
C LYS A 47 10.91 -15.10 9.58
N ILE A 48 10.21 -16.00 8.87
CA ILE A 48 10.85 -17.07 8.10
C ILE A 48 11.60 -16.46 6.91
N VAL A 49 12.88 -16.80 6.77
CA VAL A 49 13.68 -16.37 5.62
C VAL A 49 13.38 -17.27 4.44
N VAL A 50 13.00 -16.66 3.32
CA VAL A 50 12.74 -17.34 2.05
C VAL A 50 13.59 -16.74 0.92
N ASN A 51 13.84 -17.57 -0.11
CA ASN A 51 14.44 -17.10 -1.35
C ASN A 51 13.38 -16.46 -2.29
N LYS A 52 13.80 -16.07 -3.52
CA LYS A 52 12.91 -15.47 -4.53
C LYS A 52 11.77 -16.40 -5.01
N LYS A 53 11.82 -17.68 -4.69
CA LYS A 53 10.80 -18.68 -5.01
C LYS A 53 9.98 -19.09 -3.78
N PHE A 54 10.03 -18.29 -2.71
CA PHE A 54 9.35 -18.55 -1.44
C PHE A 54 9.82 -19.81 -0.70
N GLU A 55 10.91 -20.48 -1.14
CA GLU A 55 11.45 -21.64 -0.50
C GLU A 55 12.26 -21.22 0.74
N THR A 56 12.07 -21.93 1.84
CA THR A 56 12.77 -21.72 3.11
C THR A 56 14.23 -22.24 3.06
N SER A 57 14.92 -22.23 4.19
CA SER A 57 16.24 -22.87 4.33
C SER A 57 16.21 -24.39 4.20
N ILE A 58 15.02 -25.00 4.19
CA ILE A 58 14.82 -26.44 4.03
C ILE A 58 14.17 -26.69 2.67
N LYS A 59 14.80 -27.53 1.86
CA LYS A 59 14.34 -27.87 0.52
C LYS A 59 12.90 -28.39 0.53
N ASN A 60 12.10 -27.94 -0.46
CA ASN A 60 10.69 -28.30 -0.65
C ASN A 60 9.76 -27.82 0.48
N ILE A 61 10.22 -26.94 1.35
CA ILE A 61 9.37 -26.25 2.33
C ILE A 61 9.30 -24.77 1.96
N TYR A 62 8.10 -24.29 1.74
CA TYR A 62 7.81 -22.92 1.32
C TYR A 62 7.12 -22.15 2.45
N ALA A 63 7.28 -20.83 2.48
CA ALA A 63 6.56 -19.97 3.41
C ALA A 63 6.08 -18.70 2.70
N ILE A 64 4.88 -18.24 3.03
CA ILE A 64 4.20 -17.09 2.44
C ILE A 64 3.48 -16.26 3.51
N GLY A 65 3.00 -15.09 3.13
CA GLY A 65 2.11 -14.27 3.95
C GLY A 65 2.78 -13.60 5.14
N ASP A 66 2.07 -13.57 6.27
CA ASP A 66 2.46 -12.81 7.46
C ASP A 66 3.73 -13.34 8.14
N VAL A 67 4.09 -14.59 7.90
CA VAL A 67 5.27 -15.23 8.52
C VAL A 67 6.58 -14.94 7.80
N ILE A 68 6.55 -14.33 6.61
CA ILE A 68 7.74 -13.92 5.84
C ILE A 68 7.88 -12.39 5.81
N LYS A 69 8.97 -11.89 5.24
CA LYS A 69 9.25 -10.46 5.08
C LYS A 69 8.18 -9.77 4.22
N GLY A 70 7.80 -8.54 4.59
CA GLY A 70 6.84 -7.69 3.87
C GLY A 70 5.66 -7.27 4.75
N PRO A 71 4.68 -6.55 4.19
CA PRO A 71 3.48 -6.16 4.90
C PRO A 71 2.59 -7.37 5.22
N MET A 72 1.92 -7.32 6.36
CA MET A 72 1.00 -8.37 6.80
C MET A 72 -0.40 -8.09 6.24
N LEU A 73 -0.61 -8.45 4.98
CA LEU A 73 -1.82 -8.18 4.20
C LEU A 73 -2.33 -9.47 3.55
N ALA A 74 -3.63 -9.72 3.63
CA ALA A 74 -4.26 -10.93 3.12
C ALA A 74 -4.03 -11.10 1.60
N HIS A 75 -4.29 -10.06 0.81
CA HIS A 75 -4.10 -10.08 -0.65
C HIS A 75 -2.64 -10.34 -1.08
N LYS A 76 -1.63 -9.86 -0.30
CA LYS A 76 -0.24 -10.25 -0.53
C LYS A 76 -0.04 -11.75 -0.32
N ALA A 77 -0.60 -12.31 0.75
CA ALA A 77 -0.47 -13.73 1.07
C ALA A 77 -1.17 -14.62 0.02
N GLU A 78 -2.30 -14.17 -0.50
CA GLU A 78 -3.07 -14.84 -1.57
C GLU A 78 -2.25 -14.93 -2.86
N GLU A 79 -1.70 -13.80 -3.32
CA GLU A 79 -0.86 -13.76 -4.52
C GLU A 79 0.44 -14.58 -4.37
N GLU A 80 1.07 -14.53 -3.20
CA GLU A 80 2.22 -15.38 -2.90
C GLU A 80 1.85 -16.87 -2.91
N GLY A 81 0.64 -17.22 -2.44
CA GLY A 81 0.12 -18.59 -2.49
C GLY A 81 -0.08 -19.10 -3.90
N ILE A 82 -0.66 -18.27 -4.77
CA ILE A 82 -0.82 -18.56 -6.21
C ILE A 82 0.56 -18.79 -6.84
N ALA A 83 1.49 -17.86 -6.63
CA ALA A 83 2.84 -17.96 -7.19
C ALA A 83 3.58 -19.22 -6.72
N VAL A 84 3.48 -19.59 -5.45
CA VAL A 84 4.08 -20.83 -4.94
C VAL A 84 3.46 -22.07 -5.57
N ALA A 85 2.13 -22.12 -5.73
CA ALA A 85 1.45 -23.23 -6.38
C ALA A 85 1.92 -23.39 -7.84
N GLU A 86 2.02 -22.29 -8.59
CA GLU A 86 2.55 -22.25 -9.95
C GLU A 86 4.01 -22.74 -10.03
N LEU A 87 4.87 -22.27 -9.12
CA LEU A 87 6.27 -22.70 -9.04
C LEU A 87 6.42 -24.19 -8.77
N ILE A 88 5.58 -24.78 -7.91
CA ILE A 88 5.60 -26.20 -7.58
C ILE A 88 5.29 -27.07 -8.80
N VAL A 89 4.38 -26.61 -9.66
CA VAL A 89 4.01 -27.32 -10.91
C VAL A 89 4.87 -26.91 -12.12
N GLY A 90 5.96 -26.17 -11.89
CA GLY A 90 6.94 -25.80 -12.92
C GLY A 90 6.54 -24.61 -13.80
N GLN A 91 5.56 -23.82 -13.37
CA GLN A 91 5.20 -22.55 -14.01
C GLN A 91 6.02 -21.38 -13.47
N ALA A 92 5.86 -20.19 -14.06
CA ALA A 92 6.67 -19.01 -13.77
C ALA A 92 6.10 -18.13 -12.65
N GLY A 93 5.58 -18.68 -11.56
CA GLY A 93 4.94 -17.92 -10.50
C GLY A 93 5.61 -16.57 -10.19
N HIS A 94 4.83 -15.47 -10.23
CA HIS A 94 5.33 -14.11 -10.08
C HIS A 94 4.48 -13.29 -9.11
N VAL A 95 5.14 -12.51 -8.25
CA VAL A 95 4.51 -11.48 -7.40
C VAL A 95 5.34 -10.21 -7.44
N ASN A 96 4.71 -9.10 -7.81
CA ASN A 96 5.34 -7.79 -7.77
C ASN A 96 5.15 -7.12 -6.40
N HIS A 97 6.07 -7.35 -5.49
CA HIS A 97 6.03 -6.77 -4.15
C HIS A 97 6.15 -5.23 -4.11
N ASN A 98 6.49 -4.57 -5.23
CA ASN A 98 6.52 -3.11 -5.30
C ASN A 98 5.14 -2.49 -5.57
N VAL A 99 4.14 -3.31 -5.94
CA VAL A 99 2.81 -2.87 -6.34
C VAL A 99 1.73 -3.51 -5.45
N ILE A 100 1.98 -3.57 -4.15
CA ILE A 100 0.99 -4.06 -3.18
C ILE A 100 0.19 -2.86 -2.66
N PRO A 101 -1.13 -2.76 -2.93
CA PRO A 101 -1.94 -1.69 -2.38
C PRO A 101 -2.12 -1.85 -0.87
N ALA A 102 -2.15 -0.74 -0.15
CA ALA A 102 -2.42 -0.68 1.28
C ALA A 102 -3.60 0.26 1.55
N ILE A 103 -4.52 -0.17 2.40
CA ILE A 103 -5.75 0.56 2.70
C ILE A 103 -5.91 0.71 4.20
N ILE A 104 -6.39 1.88 4.64
CA ILE A 104 -6.86 2.14 6.00
C ILE A 104 -8.34 2.54 5.89
N TYR A 105 -9.22 1.71 6.45
CA TYR A 105 -10.68 1.88 6.40
C TYR A 105 -11.18 2.87 7.46
N THR A 106 -10.67 4.08 7.40
CA THR A 106 -11.15 5.22 8.17
C THR A 106 -12.23 5.99 7.41
N ALA A 107 -12.80 7.04 7.99
CA ALA A 107 -13.65 7.99 7.29
C ALA A 107 -13.03 9.40 7.42
N PRO A 108 -12.46 9.95 6.33
CA PRO A 108 -12.25 9.37 5.00
C PRO A 108 -11.25 8.20 4.99
N GLU A 109 -11.37 7.33 3.98
CA GLU A 109 -10.44 6.22 3.75
C GLU A 109 -9.06 6.71 3.32
N VAL A 110 -8.03 5.88 3.54
CA VAL A 110 -6.68 6.12 3.00
C VAL A 110 -6.27 4.92 2.16
N ALA A 111 -5.78 5.17 0.95
CA ALA A 111 -5.23 4.13 0.08
C ALA A 111 -3.88 4.56 -0.51
N SER A 112 -2.99 3.59 -0.67
CA SER A 112 -1.67 3.85 -1.27
C SER A 112 -1.13 2.63 -1.98
N VAL A 113 -0.29 2.86 -3.00
CA VAL A 113 0.50 1.84 -3.68
C VAL A 113 1.84 2.44 -4.10
N GLY A 114 2.90 1.63 -4.10
CA GLY A 114 4.23 2.06 -4.48
C GLY A 114 4.97 2.86 -3.41
N ARG A 115 5.85 3.76 -3.84
CA ARG A 115 6.81 4.45 -2.98
C ARG A 115 6.29 5.79 -2.47
N THR A 116 6.70 6.14 -1.26
CA THR A 116 6.49 7.46 -0.68
C THR A 116 7.60 8.43 -1.12
N GLU A 117 7.33 9.73 -1.07
CA GLU A 117 8.35 10.76 -1.30
C GLU A 117 9.58 10.60 -0.40
N ASN A 118 9.37 10.20 0.87
CA ASN A 118 10.48 10.02 1.81
C ASN A 118 11.40 8.85 1.41
N GLN A 119 10.84 7.78 0.83
CA GLN A 119 11.63 6.67 0.29
C GLN A 119 12.42 7.12 -0.94
N LEU A 120 11.76 7.82 -1.88
CA LEU A 120 12.42 8.32 -3.09
C LEU A 120 13.55 9.32 -2.77
N LYS A 121 13.34 10.22 -1.80
CA LYS A 121 14.39 11.13 -1.32
C LYS A 121 15.57 10.39 -0.74
N LYS A 122 15.36 9.35 0.07
CA LYS A 122 16.45 8.53 0.64
C LYS A 122 17.22 7.76 -0.43
N GLU A 123 16.55 7.36 -1.51
CA GLU A 123 17.15 6.65 -2.64
C GLU A 123 17.74 7.60 -3.70
N ASN A 124 17.66 8.92 -3.50
CA ASN A 124 18.07 9.96 -4.45
C ASN A 124 17.40 9.86 -5.83
N ILE A 125 16.17 9.34 -5.88
CA ILE A 125 15.37 9.28 -7.10
C ILE A 125 14.65 10.61 -7.29
N LYS A 126 14.82 11.21 -8.47
CA LYS A 126 14.11 12.44 -8.86
C LYS A 126 12.72 12.12 -9.33
N TYR A 127 11.77 12.96 -8.92
CA TYR A 127 10.35 12.73 -9.21
C TYR A 127 9.58 14.04 -9.39
N LYS A 128 8.45 13.95 -10.07
CA LYS A 128 7.40 14.97 -10.17
C LYS A 128 6.19 14.54 -9.35
N ILE A 129 5.37 15.51 -8.95
CA ILE A 129 4.15 15.25 -8.18
C ILE A 129 2.97 15.93 -8.86
N GLY A 130 1.88 15.19 -9.05
CA GLY A 130 0.58 15.73 -9.32
C GLY A 130 -0.37 15.49 -8.14
N LYS A 131 -1.19 16.48 -7.82
CA LYS A 131 -2.16 16.40 -6.72
C LYS A 131 -3.46 17.06 -7.15
N PHE A 132 -4.59 16.41 -6.82
CA PHE A 132 -5.91 16.92 -7.08
C PHE A 132 -6.84 16.72 -5.88
N PRO A 133 -7.51 17.76 -5.34
CA PRO A 133 -8.41 17.66 -4.20
C PRO A 133 -9.79 17.17 -4.61
N PHE A 134 -10.43 16.35 -3.80
CA PHE A 134 -11.83 15.93 -4.01
C PHE A 134 -12.81 17.11 -3.97
N LEU A 135 -12.46 18.20 -3.30
CA LEU A 135 -13.25 19.45 -3.35
C LEU A 135 -13.51 19.96 -4.78
N ALA A 136 -12.61 19.68 -5.73
CA ALA A 136 -12.78 20.06 -7.13
C ALA A 136 -13.47 18.97 -7.98
N ASN A 137 -13.74 17.77 -7.41
CA ASN A 137 -14.35 16.64 -8.11
C ASN A 137 -15.89 16.76 -8.07
N SER A 138 -16.55 16.65 -9.23
CA SER A 138 -18.01 16.81 -9.36
C SER A 138 -18.78 15.75 -8.58
N ARG A 139 -18.38 14.48 -8.65
CA ARG A 139 -19.06 13.37 -7.94
C ARG A 139 -18.95 13.52 -6.43
N ALA A 140 -17.79 13.91 -5.94
CA ALA A 140 -17.57 14.15 -4.52
C ALA A 140 -18.47 15.30 -4.00
N LYS A 141 -18.65 16.37 -4.80
CA LYS A 141 -19.57 17.45 -4.47
C LYS A 141 -21.02 17.00 -4.42
N VAL A 142 -21.47 16.21 -5.41
CA VAL A 142 -22.84 15.67 -5.43
C VAL A 142 -23.13 14.82 -4.20
N ASN A 143 -22.15 14.01 -3.78
CA ASN A 143 -22.28 13.16 -2.59
C ASN A 143 -22.08 13.90 -1.27
N ASN A 144 -21.61 15.16 -1.30
CA ASN A 144 -21.18 15.92 -0.12
C ASN A 144 -20.04 15.23 0.67
N GLU A 145 -19.12 14.58 -0.06
CA GLU A 145 -17.98 13.79 0.46
C GLU A 145 -16.69 14.26 -0.22
N PHE A 146 -16.28 15.50 -0.02
CA PHE A 146 -15.19 16.14 -0.76
C PHE A 146 -13.88 16.29 0.03
N ASP A 147 -13.78 15.69 1.20
CA ASP A 147 -12.56 15.75 1.98
C ASP A 147 -11.47 14.85 1.38
N GLY A 148 -10.27 15.42 1.25
CA GLY A 148 -9.09 14.69 0.82
C GLY A 148 -8.60 15.00 -0.59
N PHE A 149 -7.75 14.10 -1.12
CA PHE A 149 -7.07 14.30 -2.39
C PHE A 149 -6.54 13.00 -2.98
N VAL A 150 -6.21 13.04 -4.27
CA VAL A 150 -5.36 12.07 -4.96
C VAL A 150 -3.99 12.71 -5.19
N LYS A 151 -2.91 11.96 -4.90
CA LYS A 151 -1.53 12.35 -5.19
C LYS A 151 -0.82 11.24 -5.98
N ILE A 152 -0.27 11.57 -7.13
CA ILE A 152 0.54 10.72 -7.99
C ILE A 152 1.98 11.22 -7.96
N ILE A 153 2.93 10.30 -7.83
CA ILE A 153 4.36 10.55 -7.90
C ILE A 153 4.90 9.83 -9.12
N ALA A 154 5.49 10.55 -10.05
CA ALA A 154 6.06 10.01 -11.28
C ALA A 154 7.56 10.28 -11.37
N ASP A 155 8.30 9.38 -12.01
CA ASP A 155 9.72 9.57 -12.30
C ASP A 155 9.95 10.80 -13.18
N GLU A 156 10.94 11.62 -12.84
CA GLU A 156 11.18 12.90 -13.53
C GLU A 156 11.53 12.72 -15.02
N LYS A 157 12.21 11.62 -15.38
CA LYS A 157 12.71 11.37 -16.74
C LYS A 157 11.80 10.49 -17.58
N THR A 158 11.29 9.43 -16.99
CA THR A 158 10.52 8.39 -17.71
C THR A 158 9.03 8.56 -17.58
N ASP A 159 8.57 9.42 -16.70
CA ASP A 159 7.18 9.66 -16.32
C ASP A 159 6.47 8.42 -15.73
N LYS A 160 7.17 7.31 -15.48
CA LYS A 160 6.59 6.12 -14.86
C LYS A 160 6.04 6.44 -13.48
N ILE A 161 4.87 5.91 -13.16
CA ILE A 161 4.27 6.06 -11.84
C ILE A 161 5.12 5.29 -10.82
N LEU A 162 5.62 6.00 -9.81
CA LEU A 162 6.44 5.47 -8.72
C LEU A 162 5.65 5.20 -7.46
N GLY A 163 4.57 5.93 -7.26
CA GLY A 163 3.70 5.75 -6.10
C GLY A 163 2.48 6.64 -6.14
N VAL A 164 1.42 6.17 -5.50
CA VAL A 164 0.16 6.88 -5.38
C VAL A 164 -0.34 6.86 -3.95
N HIS A 165 -0.86 7.98 -3.50
CA HIS A 165 -1.38 8.15 -2.14
C HIS A 165 -2.68 8.94 -2.21
N MET A 166 -3.72 8.37 -1.64
CA MET A 166 -5.06 8.95 -1.65
C MET A 166 -5.64 9.00 -0.24
N ILE A 167 -6.38 10.04 0.06
CA ILE A 167 -7.28 10.11 1.21
C ILE A 167 -8.60 10.67 0.71
N GLY A 168 -9.71 10.03 0.99
CA GLY A 168 -11.01 10.49 0.52
C GLY A 168 -12.06 9.39 0.46
N PRO A 169 -13.23 9.69 -0.13
CA PRO A 169 -14.29 8.71 -0.33
C PRO A 169 -13.89 7.66 -1.37
N HIS A 170 -14.22 6.40 -1.12
CA HIS A 170 -14.07 5.27 -2.06
C HIS A 170 -12.65 5.05 -2.60
N VAL A 171 -11.61 5.59 -1.95
CA VAL A 171 -10.23 5.42 -2.42
C VAL A 171 -9.75 3.97 -2.30
N SER A 172 -10.38 3.16 -1.45
CA SER A 172 -10.14 1.72 -1.35
C SER A 172 -10.49 0.98 -2.64
N GLU A 173 -11.53 1.40 -3.34
CA GLU A 173 -11.93 0.84 -4.64
C GLU A 173 -11.10 1.44 -5.78
N MET A 174 -10.78 2.73 -5.70
CA MET A 174 -10.05 3.45 -6.74
C MET A 174 -8.59 3.00 -6.89
N ILE A 175 -7.96 2.50 -5.83
CA ILE A 175 -6.53 2.16 -5.83
C ILE A 175 -6.18 1.03 -6.81
N ALA A 176 -7.13 0.15 -7.14
CA ALA A 176 -6.93 -0.98 -8.03
C ALA A 176 -6.56 -0.54 -9.45
N GLU A 177 -7.13 0.56 -9.95
CA GLU A 177 -6.77 1.16 -11.24
C GLU A 177 -5.28 1.52 -11.28
N LEU A 178 -4.76 2.10 -10.22
CA LEU A 178 -3.40 2.56 -10.14
C LEU A 178 -2.41 1.44 -9.85
N ALA A 179 -2.83 0.42 -9.10
CA ALA A 179 -2.05 -0.80 -8.96
C ALA A 179 -1.89 -1.50 -10.32
N LEU A 180 -2.97 -1.62 -11.10
CA LEU A 180 -2.94 -2.17 -12.47
C LEU A 180 -2.01 -1.34 -13.37
N ALA A 181 -2.14 -0.02 -13.36
CA ALA A 181 -1.29 0.88 -14.14
C ALA A 181 0.19 0.71 -13.79
N MET A 182 0.52 0.64 -12.51
CA MET A 182 1.90 0.44 -12.05
C MET A 182 2.45 -0.95 -12.40
N GLU A 183 1.63 -2.01 -12.33
CA GLU A 183 2.02 -3.38 -12.71
C GLU A 183 2.47 -3.44 -14.17
N PHE A 184 1.75 -2.75 -15.06
CA PHE A 184 2.10 -2.65 -16.48
C PHE A 184 3.10 -1.53 -16.81
N GLY A 185 3.61 -0.82 -15.80
CA GLY A 185 4.65 0.21 -15.96
C GLY A 185 4.17 1.47 -16.65
N ALA A 186 2.90 1.83 -16.48
CA ALA A 186 2.30 3.02 -17.06
C ALA A 186 2.98 4.32 -16.58
N SER A 187 2.93 5.32 -17.43
CA SER A 187 3.29 6.71 -17.14
C SER A 187 2.11 7.49 -16.56
N SER A 188 2.38 8.68 -15.98
CA SER A 188 1.30 9.58 -15.58
C SER A 188 0.52 10.09 -16.80
N GLU A 189 1.16 10.22 -17.95
CA GLU A 189 0.52 10.62 -19.20
C GLU A 189 -0.47 9.55 -19.71
N ASP A 190 -0.19 8.25 -19.54
CA ASP A 190 -1.13 7.18 -19.91
C ASP A 190 -2.45 7.33 -19.14
N ILE A 191 -2.39 7.60 -17.84
CA ILE A 191 -3.58 7.86 -17.01
C ILE A 191 -4.26 9.17 -17.43
N ALA A 192 -3.49 10.23 -17.66
CA ALA A 192 -4.02 11.53 -18.07
C ALA A 192 -4.80 11.47 -19.39
N ARG A 193 -4.41 10.58 -20.32
CA ARG A 193 -5.08 10.36 -21.61
C ARG A 193 -6.19 9.32 -21.58
N THR A 194 -6.25 8.49 -20.54
CA THR A 194 -7.35 7.53 -20.39
C THR A 194 -8.67 8.26 -20.15
N ILE A 195 -9.73 7.82 -20.85
CA ILE A 195 -11.08 8.40 -20.67
C ILE A 195 -11.66 7.87 -19.36
N HIS A 196 -12.02 8.80 -18.49
CA HIS A 196 -12.76 8.50 -17.26
C HIS A 196 -14.23 8.91 -17.43
N ALA A 197 -15.13 8.11 -16.89
CA ALA A 197 -16.56 8.43 -16.94
C ALA A 197 -16.89 9.64 -16.07
N HIS A 198 -17.84 10.48 -16.53
CA HIS A 198 -18.31 11.66 -15.82
C HIS A 198 -19.79 11.48 -15.40
N PRO A 199 -20.18 11.82 -14.13
CA PRO A 199 -19.30 12.20 -13.02
C PRO A 199 -18.88 10.98 -12.18
N THR A 200 -17.59 10.85 -11.90
CA THR A 200 -17.03 9.77 -11.04
C THR A 200 -15.96 10.31 -10.10
N HIS A 201 -15.66 9.56 -9.01
CA HIS A 201 -14.53 9.89 -8.14
C HIS A 201 -13.19 9.66 -8.85
N THR A 202 -13.12 8.70 -9.79
CA THR A 202 -11.90 8.35 -10.53
C THR A 202 -11.39 9.45 -11.45
N GLU A 203 -12.23 10.42 -11.83
CA GLU A 203 -11.77 11.63 -12.53
C GLU A 203 -10.72 12.40 -11.71
N ALA A 204 -10.72 12.27 -10.36
CA ALA A 204 -9.68 12.86 -9.53
C ALA A 204 -8.30 12.20 -9.77
N ILE A 205 -8.26 10.92 -10.18
CA ILE A 205 -7.03 10.23 -10.59
C ILE A 205 -6.49 10.86 -11.89
N LYS A 206 -7.35 11.01 -12.89
CA LYS A 206 -7.00 11.68 -14.17
C LYS A 206 -6.46 13.09 -13.94
N GLU A 207 -7.14 13.88 -13.16
CA GLU A 207 -6.74 15.26 -12.85
C GLU A 207 -5.40 15.31 -12.08
N ALA A 208 -5.18 14.39 -11.14
CA ALA A 208 -3.90 14.27 -10.44
C ALA A 208 -2.77 13.83 -11.39
N ALA A 209 -3.05 12.96 -12.37
CA ALA A 209 -2.10 12.58 -13.40
C ALA A 209 -1.76 13.77 -14.32
N MET A 210 -2.74 14.53 -14.75
CA MET A 210 -2.53 15.77 -15.52
C MET A 210 -1.75 16.82 -14.73
N ALA A 211 -1.94 16.89 -13.42
CA ALA A 211 -1.24 17.81 -12.53
C ALA A 211 0.25 17.51 -12.39
N VAL A 212 0.72 16.28 -12.70
CA VAL A 212 2.17 15.94 -12.75
C VAL A 212 2.91 16.86 -13.72
N ASP A 213 2.28 17.21 -14.84
CA ASP A 213 2.80 18.15 -15.84
C ASP A 213 2.11 19.52 -15.79
N LYS A 214 1.48 19.86 -14.66
CA LYS A 214 0.84 21.16 -14.41
C LYS A 214 -0.30 21.50 -15.39
N ARG A 215 -1.08 20.51 -15.78
CA ARG A 215 -2.18 20.63 -16.76
C ARG A 215 -3.55 20.21 -16.22
N PRO A 216 -3.86 20.27 -14.91
CA PRO A 216 -5.21 19.91 -14.46
C PRO A 216 -6.22 20.90 -15.07
N ILE A 217 -7.46 20.42 -15.29
CA ILE A 217 -8.51 21.23 -15.94
C ILE A 217 -9.35 21.97 -14.89
N HIS A 218 -9.63 21.32 -13.78
CA HIS A 218 -10.62 21.81 -12.82
C HIS A 218 -10.02 22.39 -11.52
N PHE A 219 -8.68 22.47 -11.43
CA PHE A 219 -8.01 22.96 -10.20
C PHE A 219 -6.66 23.59 -10.49
#